data_89839596995c7abbb41b5e16013e592d
#
_entry.id   89839596995c7abbb41b5e16013e592d
#
_cell.length_a   1.000
_cell.length_b   1.000
_cell.length_c   1.000
_cell.angle_alpha   90.00
_cell.angle_beta   90.00
_cell.angle_gamma   90.00
#
_symmetry.space_group_name_H-M   'P 1'
#
loop_
_entity.id
_entity.type
_entity.pdbx_description
1 polymer ?
#
loop_
_entity_poly.entity_id
_entity_poly.type
_entity_poly.pdbx_seq_one_letter_code
_entity_poly.pdbx_strand_id
1 'polypeptide(L)'
;LNPHILFLVNNQKSNPNTNPKTIILLRLLITFVKKIIMSKPVRVRFAPSPTGPLHMGGVRTALYNYLFAKKHKGTFLIRIEDTDQTRFVPGAQEYIMDALSWCGIMPSEGPGLGGEFGPYVQSERKAMYRPYAEELVAKEHAYYAFDTAEELEQMREQAKQMGMPNWQYNSVTRVSMKNSLTLPHTEVEQRLANGDPYVIRMKMPRNEDVRFHDLIRGWVVVNTNNLDDKVLFKSDGMPTYHLANIVDDYTMNISHVIRGEEWLPSAPLHVLLYQAFGWDAPEFAHLPLLLRPDGNGKLSKRDGDRLGFPVFPTNWITAEGELYSGYREKGYLPEAFINMLALLGWNPGTPQEIFTLDELVEAFSLERVSKSGAKFDPEKTKWFQQSWLRMQADADIAKGLKETNPTLNISDSALETLVGLMKERATFAEDILTDGAYFLANPSEFDTETIRKKWKAETSGYLNEWMDRLTGISEFNSANIETAFKGYLEEKGLGIGAVLLPYRLSVTGVGAGPGMFDVSAFLGKEEVLTRMKENLPKIAAILNEA
;
A
#
# COMPACT_ATOMS: atom_id res chain seq x y z
N LEU A 1 -36.68 -1.60 19.04
CA LEU A 1 -37.85 -1.12 18.27
C LEU A 1 -38.81 -0.47 19.22
N ASN A 2 -39.29 0.76 18.89
CA ASN A 2 -40.33 1.43 19.67
C ASN A 2 -41.51 0.47 19.83
N PRO A 3 -42.04 0.24 21.04
CA PRO A 3 -43.16 -0.67 21.32
C PRO A 3 -44.37 -0.43 20.40
N HIS A 4 -44.58 0.79 19.94
CA HIS A 4 -45.64 1.17 18.99
C HIS A 4 -45.46 0.52 17.61
N ILE A 5 -44.22 0.29 17.12
CA ILE A 5 -43.99 -0.36 15.81
C ILE A 5 -44.24 -1.85 15.91
N LEU A 6 -43.86 -2.51 17.03
CA LEU A 6 -44.17 -3.92 17.26
C LEU A 6 -45.69 -4.17 17.42
N PHE A 7 -46.41 -3.23 18.04
CA PHE A 7 -47.83 -3.28 18.22
C PHE A 7 -48.58 -3.15 16.88
N LEU A 8 -48.18 -2.25 16.01
CA LEU A 8 -48.72 -2.07 14.65
C LEU A 8 -48.51 -3.30 13.77
N VAL A 9 -47.36 -3.96 13.89
CA VAL A 9 -47.03 -5.17 13.11
C VAL A 9 -47.84 -6.39 13.56
N ASN A 10 -48.05 -6.53 14.86
CA ASN A 10 -48.83 -7.64 15.41
C ASN A 10 -50.34 -7.48 15.15
N ASN A 11 -50.86 -6.25 15.14
CA ASN A 11 -52.25 -5.99 14.84
C ASN A 11 -52.61 -6.15 13.33
N GLN A 12 -51.66 -5.96 12.42
CA GLN A 12 -51.93 -6.22 10.99
C GLN A 12 -51.87 -7.70 10.61
N LYS A 13 -51.26 -8.58 11.43
CA LYS A 13 -51.34 -10.04 11.21
C LYS A 13 -52.73 -10.63 11.45
N SER A 14 -53.57 -9.97 12.18
CA SER A 14 -54.93 -10.43 12.54
C SER A 14 -56.04 -9.83 11.69
N ASN A 15 -55.74 -8.99 10.69
CA ASN A 15 -56.77 -8.43 9.80
C ASN A 15 -56.88 -9.27 8.54
N PRO A 16 -58.00 -10.01 8.33
CA PRO A 16 -58.20 -10.92 7.20
C PRO A 16 -58.27 -10.23 5.83
N ASN A 17 -58.37 -8.89 5.80
CA ASN A 17 -58.45 -8.09 4.57
C ASN A 17 -57.08 -7.49 4.13
N THR A 18 -55.98 -7.85 4.77
CA THR A 18 -54.66 -7.28 4.42
C THR A 18 -54.12 -8.00 3.16
N ASN A 19 -53.82 -7.21 2.13
CA ASN A 19 -53.29 -7.73 0.86
C ASN A 19 -51.96 -8.49 1.10
N PRO A 20 -51.82 -9.74 0.60
CA PRO A 20 -50.59 -10.55 0.75
C PRO A 20 -49.32 -9.82 0.34
N LYS A 21 -49.38 -8.95 -0.68
CA LYS A 21 -48.25 -8.11 -1.11
C LYS A 21 -47.82 -7.10 -0.04
N THR A 22 -48.76 -6.53 0.72
CA THR A 22 -48.50 -5.59 1.81
C THR A 22 -47.81 -6.29 2.99
N ILE A 23 -48.20 -7.54 3.29
CA ILE A 23 -47.57 -8.35 4.34
C ILE A 23 -46.12 -8.69 3.96
N ILE A 24 -45.85 -9.02 2.71
CA ILE A 24 -44.49 -9.30 2.21
C ILE A 24 -43.66 -8.04 2.28
N LEU A 25 -44.16 -6.89 1.83
CA LEU A 25 -43.47 -5.62 1.88
C LEU A 25 -43.14 -5.19 3.32
N LEU A 26 -44.08 -5.37 4.24
CA LEU A 26 -43.90 -5.10 5.66
C LEU A 26 -42.83 -5.99 6.30
N ARG A 27 -42.84 -7.29 5.95
CA ARG A 27 -41.80 -8.23 6.40
C ARG A 27 -40.43 -7.86 5.85
N LEU A 28 -40.31 -7.48 4.58
CA LEU A 28 -39.09 -6.99 3.98
C LEU A 28 -38.62 -5.69 4.65
N LEU A 29 -39.52 -4.75 4.88
CA LEU A 29 -39.22 -3.50 5.56
C LEU A 29 -38.76 -3.73 7.01
N ILE A 30 -39.41 -4.62 7.75
CA ILE A 30 -39.03 -4.98 9.13
C ILE A 30 -37.66 -5.68 9.13
N THR A 31 -37.42 -6.59 8.18
CA THR A 31 -36.12 -7.26 8.04
C THR A 31 -35.05 -6.25 7.68
N PHE A 32 -35.34 -5.31 6.80
CA PHE A 32 -34.44 -4.23 6.40
C PHE A 32 -34.16 -3.26 7.57
N VAL A 33 -35.20 -2.83 8.29
CA VAL A 33 -35.08 -1.96 9.47
C VAL A 33 -34.37 -2.69 10.63
N LYS A 34 -34.65 -3.98 10.84
CA LYS A 34 -33.88 -4.80 11.79
C LYS A 34 -32.41 -4.89 11.39
N LYS A 35 -32.12 -5.08 10.11
CA LYS A 35 -30.74 -5.14 9.59
C LYS A 35 -30.02 -3.80 9.79
N ILE A 36 -30.70 -2.66 9.60
CA ILE A 36 -30.15 -1.32 9.85
C ILE A 36 -29.95 -1.05 11.35
N ILE A 37 -30.92 -1.40 12.19
CA ILE A 37 -30.87 -1.13 13.65
C ILE A 37 -29.93 -2.11 14.38
N MET A 38 -29.73 -3.30 13.84
CA MET A 38 -28.86 -4.34 14.41
C MET A 38 -27.50 -4.46 13.68
N SER A 39 -27.19 -3.60 12.72
CA SER A 39 -25.86 -3.59 12.14
C SER A 39 -24.86 -3.18 13.23
N LYS A 40 -23.98 -4.11 13.60
CA LYS A 40 -22.87 -3.80 14.49
C LYS A 40 -22.10 -2.61 13.88
N PRO A 41 -21.62 -1.65 14.69
CA PRO A 41 -20.73 -0.61 14.17
C PRO A 41 -19.61 -1.24 13.36
N VAL A 42 -19.24 -0.61 12.24
CA VAL A 42 -18.11 -1.11 11.45
C VAL A 42 -16.85 -1.03 12.30
N ARG A 43 -16.22 -2.19 12.49
CA ARG A 43 -14.91 -2.34 13.11
C ARG A 43 -14.06 -3.26 12.27
N VAL A 44 -12.94 -2.75 11.82
CA VAL A 44 -11.99 -3.47 10.96
C VAL A 44 -10.60 -3.40 11.56
N ARG A 45 -9.74 -4.31 11.13
CA ARG A 45 -8.37 -4.37 11.63
C ARG A 45 -7.37 -4.61 10.51
N PHE A 46 -6.23 -3.95 10.61
CA PHE A 46 -5.00 -4.39 10.01
C PHE A 46 -4.25 -5.26 11.02
N ALA A 47 -3.86 -6.47 10.63
CA ALA A 47 -3.31 -7.46 11.55
C ALA A 47 -1.97 -8.02 11.03
N PRO A 48 -0.90 -7.19 10.98
CA PRO A 48 0.38 -7.61 10.49
C PRO A 48 1.14 -8.46 11.51
N SER A 49 1.93 -9.44 11.00
CA SER A 49 2.95 -10.11 11.80
C SER A 49 4.26 -9.31 11.73
N PRO A 50 4.97 -9.08 12.85
CA PRO A 50 6.19 -8.29 12.89
C PRO A 50 7.41 -9.12 12.45
N THR A 51 7.40 -9.64 11.21
CA THR A 51 8.41 -10.52 10.63
C THR A 51 9.34 -9.80 9.65
N GLY A 52 9.46 -8.49 9.75
CA GLY A 52 10.25 -7.59 8.92
C GLY A 52 9.45 -6.40 8.41
N PRO A 53 9.99 -5.65 7.45
CA PRO A 53 9.38 -4.41 6.97
C PRO A 53 8.04 -4.65 6.28
N LEU A 54 7.14 -3.68 6.44
CA LEU A 54 5.83 -3.69 5.82
C LEU A 54 5.96 -3.45 4.30
N HIS A 55 5.55 -4.43 3.50
CA HIS A 55 5.52 -4.32 2.05
C HIS A 55 4.33 -3.45 1.59
N MET A 56 4.45 -2.77 0.44
CA MET A 56 3.38 -1.96 -0.15
C MET A 56 2.02 -2.68 -0.24
N GLY A 57 2.01 -4.00 -0.43
CA GLY A 57 0.79 -4.81 -0.40
C GLY A 57 0.12 -4.84 0.98
N GLY A 58 0.91 -4.82 2.06
CA GLY A 58 0.41 -4.68 3.42
C GLY A 58 -0.17 -3.27 3.65
N VAL A 59 0.53 -2.22 3.17
CA VAL A 59 0.02 -0.84 3.22
C VAL A 59 -1.31 -0.72 2.48
N ARG A 60 -1.47 -1.33 1.29
CA ARG A 60 -2.74 -1.35 0.57
C ARG A 60 -3.86 -2.03 1.38
N THR A 61 -3.54 -3.13 2.07
CA THR A 61 -4.51 -3.79 2.94
C THR A 61 -4.92 -2.89 4.10
N ALA A 62 -3.98 -2.20 4.74
CA ALA A 62 -4.26 -1.21 5.77
C ALA A 62 -5.10 -0.04 5.22
N LEU A 63 -4.75 0.49 4.06
CA LEU A 63 -5.48 1.56 3.38
C LEU A 63 -6.95 1.18 3.14
N TYR A 64 -7.23 0.00 2.59
CA TYR A 64 -8.61 -0.42 2.30
C TYR A 64 -9.44 -0.60 3.58
N ASN A 65 -8.82 -1.09 4.67
CA ASN A 65 -9.44 -1.13 5.99
C ASN A 65 -9.73 0.30 6.49
N TYR A 66 -8.76 1.21 6.38
CA TYR A 66 -8.91 2.62 6.77
C TYR A 66 -10.05 3.30 6.00
N LEU A 67 -10.04 3.20 4.66
CA LEU A 67 -11.06 3.83 3.79
C LEU A 67 -12.45 3.28 4.12
N PHE A 68 -12.58 1.97 4.29
CA PHE A 68 -13.84 1.33 4.63
C PHE A 68 -14.36 1.78 6.00
N ALA A 69 -13.49 1.79 7.02
CA ALA A 69 -13.86 2.25 8.35
C ALA A 69 -14.29 3.72 8.35
N LYS A 70 -13.50 4.60 7.75
CA LYS A 70 -13.79 6.06 7.71
C LYS A 70 -15.10 6.35 6.99
N LYS A 71 -15.33 5.73 5.82
CA LYS A 71 -16.58 5.88 5.06
C LYS A 71 -17.81 5.52 5.89
N HIS A 72 -17.71 4.46 6.68
CA HIS A 72 -18.81 3.98 7.51
C HIS A 72 -18.82 4.56 8.92
N LYS A 73 -17.99 5.59 9.21
CA LYS A 73 -17.82 6.20 10.55
C LYS A 73 -17.53 5.15 11.63
N GLY A 74 -16.80 4.12 11.24
CA GLY A 74 -16.40 3.00 12.08
C GLY A 74 -15.00 3.15 12.65
N THR A 75 -14.51 2.06 13.24
CA THR A 75 -13.17 1.98 13.85
C THR A 75 -12.20 1.22 12.96
N PHE A 76 -11.03 1.77 12.73
CA PHE A 76 -9.88 1.08 12.17
C PHE A 76 -8.85 0.88 13.28
N LEU A 77 -8.51 -0.38 13.58
CA LEU A 77 -7.51 -0.73 14.58
C LEU A 77 -6.33 -1.50 13.95
N ILE A 78 -5.20 -1.49 14.65
CA ILE A 78 -4.06 -2.37 14.36
C ILE A 78 -3.88 -3.39 15.49
N ARG A 79 -3.65 -4.65 15.11
CA ARG A 79 -3.30 -5.75 16.02
C ARG A 79 -2.03 -6.43 15.53
N ILE A 80 -1.00 -6.50 16.36
CA ILE A 80 0.25 -7.19 16.04
C ILE A 80 0.08 -8.68 16.29
N GLU A 81 0.24 -9.49 15.25
CA GLU A 81 0.10 -10.95 15.30
C GLU A 81 1.49 -11.61 15.36
N ASP A 82 2.01 -11.71 16.58
CA ASP A 82 3.33 -12.24 16.93
C ASP A 82 3.28 -13.61 17.63
N THR A 83 2.28 -14.43 17.34
CA THR A 83 2.15 -15.78 17.90
C THR A 83 3.31 -16.73 17.55
N ASP A 84 4.05 -16.40 16.48
CA ASP A 84 5.29 -17.11 16.08
C ASP A 84 6.50 -16.25 16.45
N GLN A 85 6.99 -16.42 17.67
CA GLN A 85 8.13 -15.69 18.22
C GLN A 85 9.46 -16.02 17.53
N THR A 86 9.55 -17.16 16.80
CA THR A 86 10.76 -17.53 16.07
C THR A 86 11.00 -16.66 14.85
N ARG A 87 9.96 -16.01 14.32
CA ARG A 87 10.03 -15.10 13.18
C ARG A 87 9.92 -13.62 13.56
N PHE A 88 9.92 -13.31 14.85
CA PHE A 88 9.89 -11.93 15.31
C PHE A 88 11.18 -11.20 14.90
N VAL A 89 11.01 -10.01 14.33
CA VAL A 89 12.12 -9.12 13.94
C VAL A 89 12.04 -7.84 14.77
N PRO A 90 13.07 -7.53 15.58
CA PRO A 90 13.11 -6.29 16.35
C PRO A 90 12.98 -5.06 15.44
N GLY A 91 12.22 -4.04 15.91
CA GLY A 91 11.99 -2.81 15.15
C GLY A 91 10.89 -2.91 14.08
N ALA A 92 10.37 -4.12 13.79
CA ALA A 92 9.34 -4.29 12.76
C ALA A 92 7.99 -3.65 13.15
N GLN A 93 7.64 -3.66 14.43
CA GLN A 93 6.41 -3.02 14.91
C GLN A 93 6.49 -1.50 14.77
N GLU A 94 7.58 -0.91 15.21
CA GLU A 94 7.85 0.53 15.11
C GLU A 94 7.86 0.97 13.64
N TYR A 95 8.50 0.18 12.78
CA TYR A 95 8.50 0.40 11.33
C TYR A 95 7.08 0.41 10.74
N ILE A 96 6.23 -0.54 11.13
CA ILE A 96 4.83 -0.60 10.67
C ILE A 96 4.09 0.69 11.06
N MET A 97 4.27 1.16 12.29
CA MET A 97 3.61 2.38 12.78
C MET A 97 4.14 3.63 12.06
N ASP A 98 5.46 3.75 11.84
CA ASP A 98 6.07 4.84 11.06
C ASP A 98 5.55 4.86 9.62
N ALA A 99 5.49 3.70 8.97
CA ALA A 99 4.97 3.57 7.63
C ALA A 99 3.50 4.02 7.50
N LEU A 100 2.64 3.62 8.44
CA LEU A 100 1.24 4.05 8.45
C LEU A 100 1.08 5.54 8.77
N SER A 101 1.95 6.08 9.63
CA SER A 101 2.02 7.51 9.95
C SER A 101 2.40 8.33 8.71
N TRP A 102 3.46 7.94 8.01
CA TRP A 102 3.87 8.60 6.77
C TRP A 102 2.76 8.57 5.71
N CYS A 103 2.02 7.47 5.62
CA CYS A 103 0.88 7.34 4.70
C CYS A 103 -0.38 8.12 5.13
N GLY A 104 -0.42 8.72 6.32
CA GLY A 104 -1.59 9.43 6.83
C GLY A 104 -2.78 8.52 7.19
N ILE A 105 -2.58 7.20 7.34
CA ILE A 105 -3.63 6.20 7.60
C ILE A 105 -3.49 5.56 8.98
N MET A 106 -3.26 6.38 10.00
CA MET A 106 -3.10 5.90 11.38
C MET A 106 -4.38 5.24 11.91
N PRO A 107 -4.25 4.07 12.56
CA PRO A 107 -5.35 3.45 13.27
C PRO A 107 -5.77 4.29 14.49
N SER A 108 -7.02 4.14 14.90
CA SER A 108 -7.55 4.80 16.11
C SER A 108 -7.32 3.99 17.39
N GLU A 109 -7.01 2.70 17.28
CA GLU A 109 -6.71 1.80 18.39
C GLU A 109 -5.53 0.88 18.02
N GLY A 110 -4.70 0.52 18.97
CA GLY A 110 -3.55 -0.35 18.74
C GLY A 110 -2.46 -0.23 19.79
N PRO A 111 -1.31 -0.92 19.61
CA PRO A 111 -0.15 -0.78 20.48
C PRO A 111 0.29 0.68 20.58
N GLY A 112 0.47 1.20 21.80
CA GLY A 112 0.85 2.59 22.04
C GLY A 112 -0.25 3.63 21.81
N LEU A 113 -1.35 3.28 21.14
CA LEU A 113 -2.51 4.17 20.90
C LEU A 113 -3.61 3.98 21.92
N GLY A 114 -3.64 2.83 22.62
CA GLY A 114 -4.71 2.47 23.53
C GLY A 114 -5.96 1.95 22.79
N GLY A 115 -7.08 1.91 23.52
CA GLY A 115 -8.37 1.44 23.06
C GLY A 115 -9.05 0.53 24.07
N GLU A 116 -10.33 0.20 23.86
CA GLU A 116 -11.17 -0.54 24.81
C GLU A 116 -10.80 -2.03 24.90
N PHE A 117 -10.23 -2.61 23.85
CA PHE A 117 -10.05 -4.06 23.70
C PHE A 117 -8.58 -4.52 23.82
N GLY A 118 -7.72 -3.68 24.38
CA GLY A 118 -6.30 -4.04 24.60
C GLY A 118 -6.08 -5.26 25.50
N PRO A 119 -4.85 -5.79 25.51
CA PRO A 119 -3.71 -5.41 24.68
C PRO A 119 -3.89 -5.78 23.21
N TYR A 120 -3.17 -5.06 22.32
CA TYR A 120 -3.26 -5.25 20.86
C TYR A 120 -2.05 -6.00 20.25
N VAL A 121 -1.25 -6.64 21.11
CA VAL A 121 -0.16 -7.55 20.73
C VAL A 121 -0.52 -8.93 21.20
N GLN A 122 -0.50 -9.93 20.32
CA GLN A 122 -1.01 -11.27 20.65
C GLN A 122 -0.20 -11.99 21.72
N SER A 123 1.12 -11.81 21.76
CA SER A 123 1.95 -12.38 22.84
C SER A 123 1.58 -11.87 24.22
N GLU A 124 1.12 -10.62 24.35
CA GLU A 124 0.63 -10.03 25.60
C GLU A 124 -0.74 -10.62 26.04
N ARG A 125 -1.47 -11.23 25.10
CA ARG A 125 -2.77 -11.88 25.31
C ARG A 125 -2.66 -13.38 25.60
N LYS A 126 -1.45 -13.94 25.67
CA LYS A 126 -1.19 -15.38 25.78
C LYS A 126 -2.11 -16.12 26.76
N ALA A 127 -2.31 -15.58 27.95
CA ALA A 127 -3.13 -16.18 29.00
C ALA A 127 -4.62 -16.31 28.61
N MET A 128 -5.10 -15.50 27.67
CA MET A 128 -6.51 -15.45 27.27
C MET A 128 -6.93 -16.61 26.36
N TYR A 129 -5.99 -17.23 25.62
CA TYR A 129 -6.34 -18.16 24.53
C TYR A 129 -6.60 -19.59 25.00
N ARG A 130 -5.93 -20.03 26.05
CA ARG A 130 -6.06 -21.40 26.56
C ARG A 130 -7.50 -21.80 26.90
N PRO A 131 -8.30 -20.99 27.62
CA PRO A 131 -9.68 -21.33 27.92
C PRO A 131 -10.53 -21.59 26.66
N TYR A 132 -10.31 -20.86 25.59
CA TYR A 132 -11.02 -21.07 24.32
C TYR A 132 -10.61 -22.38 23.61
N ALA A 133 -9.32 -22.74 23.68
CA ALA A 133 -8.86 -24.02 23.15
C ALA A 133 -9.47 -25.21 23.93
N GLU A 134 -9.54 -25.10 25.26
CA GLU A 134 -10.16 -26.09 26.15
C GLU A 134 -11.69 -26.15 25.97
N GLU A 135 -12.35 -25.03 25.73
CA GLU A 135 -13.78 -24.97 25.38
C GLU A 135 -14.09 -25.79 24.12
N LEU A 136 -13.25 -25.66 23.07
CA LEU A 136 -13.41 -26.45 21.85
C LEU A 136 -13.24 -27.95 22.10
N VAL A 137 -12.34 -28.36 22.99
CA VAL A 137 -12.19 -29.76 23.40
C VAL A 137 -13.42 -30.24 24.17
N ALA A 138 -13.90 -29.46 25.14
CA ALA A 138 -15.09 -29.78 25.91
C ALA A 138 -16.37 -29.89 25.06
N LYS A 139 -16.45 -29.10 23.97
CA LYS A 139 -17.53 -29.17 22.97
C LYS A 139 -17.30 -30.24 21.88
N GLU A 140 -16.28 -31.05 21.98
CA GLU A 140 -15.88 -32.08 21.00
C GLU A 140 -15.55 -31.56 19.60
N HIS A 141 -15.24 -30.27 19.46
CA HIS A 141 -14.77 -29.64 18.20
C HIS A 141 -13.26 -29.64 18.07
N ALA A 142 -12.52 -29.97 19.11
CA ALA A 142 -11.07 -30.12 19.13
C ALA A 142 -10.67 -31.33 20.00
N TYR A 143 -9.40 -31.70 19.97
CA TYR A 143 -8.86 -32.82 20.72
C TYR A 143 -7.38 -32.64 21.03
N TYR A 144 -6.91 -33.32 22.10
CA TYR A 144 -5.50 -33.37 22.46
C TYR A 144 -4.76 -34.36 21.54
N ALA A 145 -3.59 -33.96 21.01
CA ALA A 145 -2.72 -34.82 20.21
C ALA A 145 -1.32 -34.83 20.83
N PHE A 146 -0.77 -36.02 20.98
CA PHE A 146 0.49 -36.31 21.71
C PHE A 146 1.62 -36.77 20.79
N ASP A 147 1.40 -36.80 19.46
CA ASP A 147 2.43 -37.15 18.49
C ASP A 147 3.55 -36.11 18.52
N THR A 148 4.81 -36.55 18.55
CA THR A 148 5.98 -35.68 18.52
C THR A 148 6.26 -35.16 17.09
N ALA A 149 7.10 -34.14 16.98
CA ALA A 149 7.51 -33.58 15.67
C ALA A 149 8.26 -34.67 14.85
N GLU A 150 9.08 -35.46 15.51
CA GLU A 150 9.87 -36.56 14.91
C GLU A 150 8.94 -37.67 14.38
N GLU A 151 7.93 -38.06 15.15
CA GLU A 151 6.95 -39.06 14.75
C GLU A 151 6.14 -38.58 13.54
N LEU A 152 5.72 -37.32 13.53
CA LEU A 152 5.01 -36.73 12.40
C LEU A 152 5.88 -36.67 11.14
N GLU A 153 7.18 -36.40 11.29
CA GLU A 153 8.08 -36.36 10.14
C GLU A 153 8.33 -37.79 9.58
N GLN A 154 8.51 -38.76 10.45
CA GLN A 154 8.60 -40.18 10.05
C GLN A 154 7.34 -40.61 9.27
N MET A 155 6.17 -40.26 9.73
CA MET A 155 4.91 -40.56 9.04
C MET A 155 4.84 -39.91 7.65
N ARG A 156 5.30 -38.64 7.50
CA ARG A 156 5.37 -37.96 6.21
C ARG A 156 6.33 -38.65 5.23
N GLU A 157 7.51 -39.03 5.70
CA GLU A 157 8.49 -39.72 4.85
C GLU A 157 7.98 -41.11 4.43
N GLN A 158 7.36 -41.89 5.34
CA GLN A 158 6.73 -43.16 5.01
C GLN A 158 5.61 -43.00 3.97
N ALA A 159 4.73 -42.01 4.16
CA ALA A 159 3.67 -41.72 3.22
C ALA A 159 4.20 -41.33 1.83
N LYS A 160 5.28 -40.55 1.78
CA LYS A 160 5.96 -40.16 0.54
C LYS A 160 6.54 -41.38 -0.20
N GLN A 161 7.17 -42.30 0.54
CA GLN A 161 7.68 -43.58 -0.01
C GLN A 161 6.55 -44.48 -0.56
N MET A 162 5.34 -44.38 0.03
CA MET A 162 4.14 -45.10 -0.44
C MET A 162 3.40 -44.36 -1.57
N GLY A 163 3.98 -43.33 -2.15
CA GLY A 163 3.37 -42.55 -3.24
C GLY A 163 2.31 -41.54 -2.80
N MET A 164 2.25 -41.17 -1.52
CA MET A 164 1.36 -40.17 -0.94
C MET A 164 2.13 -38.92 -0.47
N PRO A 165 2.69 -38.09 -1.38
CA PRO A 165 3.59 -36.99 -1.01
C PRO A 165 2.90 -35.86 -0.24
N ASN A 166 1.56 -35.79 -0.30
CA ASN A 166 0.73 -34.76 0.34
C ASN A 166 0.01 -35.29 1.60
N TRP A 167 0.68 -36.16 2.37
CA TRP A 167 0.11 -36.65 3.61
C TRP A 167 -0.21 -35.50 4.57
N GLN A 168 -1.40 -35.53 5.18
CA GLN A 168 -1.89 -34.54 6.13
C GLN A 168 -2.49 -35.23 7.34
N TYR A 169 -2.35 -34.59 8.49
CA TYR A 169 -3.08 -34.96 9.71
C TYR A 169 -4.52 -34.46 9.56
N ASN A 170 -5.45 -35.32 9.17
CA ASN A 170 -6.82 -34.96 8.82
C ASN A 170 -7.86 -35.94 9.40
N SER A 171 -9.12 -35.78 9.05
CA SER A 171 -10.22 -36.60 9.53
C SER A 171 -10.10 -38.11 9.23
N VAL A 172 -9.24 -38.52 8.29
CA VAL A 172 -8.95 -39.91 7.94
C VAL A 172 -7.74 -40.42 8.71
N THR A 173 -6.64 -39.72 8.66
CA THR A 173 -5.36 -40.15 9.23
C THR A 173 -5.29 -40.08 10.75
N ARG A 174 -6.05 -39.19 11.40
CA ARG A 174 -6.07 -39.05 12.87
C ARG A 174 -6.43 -40.33 13.62
N VAL A 175 -7.11 -41.30 12.99
CA VAL A 175 -7.50 -42.55 13.64
C VAL A 175 -6.33 -43.49 13.91
N SER A 176 -5.20 -43.27 13.26
CA SER A 176 -3.94 -44.01 13.48
C SER A 176 -2.89 -43.22 14.26
N MET A 177 -3.25 -42.06 14.79
CA MET A 177 -2.36 -41.14 15.48
C MET A 177 -2.56 -41.19 16.99
N LYS A 178 -1.58 -40.71 17.79
CA LYS A 178 -1.63 -40.67 19.26
C LYS A 178 -2.43 -39.46 19.74
N ASN A 179 -3.72 -39.60 19.92
CA ASN A 179 -4.57 -38.49 20.32
C ASN A 179 -5.73 -38.94 21.23
N SER A 180 -6.43 -37.99 21.83
CA SER A 180 -7.50 -38.25 22.80
C SER A 180 -8.76 -38.91 22.18
N LEU A 181 -8.82 -39.06 20.85
CA LEU A 181 -9.90 -39.79 20.16
C LEU A 181 -9.56 -41.26 19.97
N THR A 182 -8.28 -41.64 20.09
CA THR A 182 -7.76 -43.01 19.79
C THR A 182 -7.18 -43.70 21.03
N LEU A 183 -6.65 -42.91 21.99
CA LEU A 183 -6.09 -43.43 23.24
C LEU A 183 -7.20 -43.72 24.27
N PRO A 184 -7.00 -44.70 25.19
CA PRO A 184 -7.91 -44.88 26.33
C PRO A 184 -8.03 -43.58 27.17
N HIS A 185 -9.22 -43.28 27.67
CA HIS A 185 -9.47 -42.07 28.46
C HIS A 185 -8.55 -41.92 29.67
N THR A 186 -8.30 -43.06 30.38
CA THR A 186 -7.38 -43.12 31.52
C THR A 186 -5.94 -42.77 31.16
N GLU A 187 -5.48 -43.14 29.95
CA GLU A 187 -4.16 -42.80 29.46
C GLU A 187 -4.07 -41.29 29.14
N VAL A 188 -5.11 -40.74 28.51
CA VAL A 188 -5.18 -39.30 28.22
C VAL A 188 -5.11 -38.49 29.51
N GLU A 189 -5.91 -38.85 30.52
CA GLU A 189 -5.93 -38.15 31.82
C GLU A 189 -4.55 -38.26 32.50
N GLN A 190 -3.92 -39.43 32.48
CA GLN A 190 -2.59 -39.63 33.05
C GLN A 190 -1.54 -38.77 32.35
N ARG A 191 -1.53 -38.70 30.99
CA ARG A 191 -0.62 -37.85 30.23
C ARG A 191 -0.79 -36.38 30.56
N LEU A 192 -2.04 -35.92 30.62
CA LEU A 192 -2.34 -34.52 30.99
C LEU A 192 -1.90 -34.22 32.44
N ALA A 193 -2.17 -35.12 33.39
CA ALA A 193 -1.77 -34.97 34.79
C ALA A 193 -0.23 -34.99 34.96
N ASN A 194 0.48 -35.79 34.18
CA ASN A 194 1.94 -35.82 34.17
C ASN A 194 2.60 -34.60 33.49
N GLY A 195 1.80 -33.77 32.78
CA GLY A 195 2.32 -32.65 32.01
C GLY A 195 3.04 -33.06 30.72
N ASP A 196 2.69 -34.22 30.15
CA ASP A 196 3.24 -34.66 28.85
C ASP A 196 2.97 -33.59 27.78
N PRO A 197 3.91 -33.31 26.88
CA PRO A 197 3.72 -32.35 25.82
C PRO A 197 2.56 -32.75 24.89
N TYR A 198 1.69 -31.81 24.60
CA TYR A 198 0.58 -31.99 23.65
C TYR A 198 0.29 -30.72 22.85
N VAL A 199 -0.42 -30.91 21.76
CA VAL A 199 -1.08 -29.80 21.03
C VAL A 199 -2.58 -30.03 21.01
N ILE A 200 -3.37 -28.97 20.85
CA ILE A 200 -4.81 -29.08 20.59
C ILE A 200 -5.04 -28.87 19.09
N ARG A 201 -5.72 -29.84 18.48
CA ARG A 201 -6.05 -29.81 17.04
C ARG A 201 -7.55 -29.63 16.83
N MET A 202 -7.90 -28.92 15.75
CA MET A 202 -9.28 -28.90 15.27
C MET A 202 -9.72 -30.29 14.90
N LYS A 203 -10.91 -30.71 15.32
CA LYS A 203 -11.54 -31.96 14.89
C LYS A 203 -12.35 -31.67 13.63
N MET A 204 -11.69 -31.71 12.47
CA MET A 204 -12.31 -31.41 11.19
C MET A 204 -13.46 -32.37 10.92
N PRO A 205 -14.68 -31.90 10.61
CA PRO A 205 -15.79 -32.77 10.23
C PRO A 205 -15.47 -33.52 8.94
N ARG A 206 -16.15 -34.63 8.72
CA ARG A 206 -15.89 -35.53 7.59
C ARG A 206 -16.86 -35.29 6.47
N ASN A 207 -16.38 -35.01 5.27
CA ASN A 207 -17.17 -34.87 4.04
C ASN A 207 -18.32 -33.88 4.15
N GLU A 208 -18.05 -32.72 4.74
CA GLU A 208 -19.00 -31.61 4.85
C GLU A 208 -18.56 -30.43 3.97
N ASP A 209 -19.52 -29.71 3.39
CA ASP A 209 -19.27 -28.50 2.65
C ASP A 209 -19.32 -27.29 3.56
N VAL A 210 -18.21 -26.59 3.72
CA VAL A 210 -18.15 -25.27 4.37
C VAL A 210 -18.48 -24.20 3.34
N ARG A 211 -19.54 -23.44 3.59
CA ARG A 211 -20.02 -22.41 2.68
C ARG A 211 -20.04 -21.07 3.38
N PHE A 212 -19.47 -20.05 2.73
CA PHE A 212 -19.54 -18.66 3.21
C PHE A 212 -19.56 -17.69 2.02
N HIS A 213 -20.08 -16.51 2.26
CA HIS A 213 -20.08 -15.44 1.28
C HIS A 213 -18.94 -14.49 1.55
N ASP A 214 -18.08 -14.27 0.55
CA ASP A 214 -17.05 -13.27 0.56
C ASP A 214 -17.50 -12.04 -0.22
N LEU A 215 -17.35 -10.85 0.34
CA LEU A 215 -17.88 -9.61 -0.26
C LEU A 215 -17.24 -9.29 -1.63
N ILE A 216 -16.04 -9.81 -1.89
CA ILE A 216 -15.32 -9.59 -3.16
C ILE A 216 -15.42 -10.83 -4.05
N ARG A 217 -15.17 -12.03 -3.49
CA ARG A 217 -15.10 -13.28 -4.25
C ARG A 217 -16.47 -13.88 -4.55
N GLY A 218 -17.50 -13.52 -3.78
CA GLY A 218 -18.81 -14.14 -3.81
C GLY A 218 -18.86 -15.44 -2.99
N TRP A 219 -19.70 -16.37 -3.37
CA TRP A 219 -19.84 -17.64 -2.66
C TRP A 219 -18.59 -18.52 -2.79
N VAL A 220 -18.06 -18.95 -1.65
CA VAL A 220 -16.93 -19.88 -1.53
C VAL A 220 -17.47 -21.16 -0.90
N VAL A 221 -17.14 -22.30 -1.51
CA VAL A 221 -17.53 -23.64 -1.04
C VAL A 221 -16.28 -24.51 -1.02
N VAL A 222 -15.97 -25.08 0.14
CA VAL A 222 -14.81 -25.99 0.31
C VAL A 222 -15.26 -27.22 1.07
N ASN A 223 -14.97 -28.40 0.53
CA ASN A 223 -15.24 -29.67 1.23
C ASN A 223 -14.16 -29.92 2.28
N THR A 224 -14.55 -30.32 3.49
CA THR A 224 -13.67 -30.56 4.63
C THR A 224 -12.67 -31.69 4.42
N ASN A 225 -12.90 -32.60 3.48
CA ASN A 225 -11.92 -33.63 3.12
C ASN A 225 -10.62 -33.04 2.53
N ASN A 226 -10.66 -31.78 2.07
CA ASN A 226 -9.50 -31.05 1.58
C ASN A 226 -8.76 -30.26 2.69
N LEU A 227 -9.22 -30.37 3.93
CA LEU A 227 -8.70 -29.63 5.07
C LEU A 227 -8.06 -30.62 6.06
N ASP A 228 -7.00 -30.15 6.71
CA ASP A 228 -6.31 -30.89 7.76
C ASP A 228 -6.78 -30.45 9.15
N ASP A 229 -6.57 -31.32 10.15
CA ASP A 229 -6.83 -31.02 11.56
C ASP A 229 -5.73 -30.07 12.07
N LYS A 230 -5.86 -28.79 11.74
CA LYS A 230 -4.87 -27.77 12.11
C LYS A 230 -4.64 -27.71 13.61
N VAL A 231 -3.37 -27.52 13.99
CA VAL A 231 -3.03 -27.17 15.37
C VAL A 231 -3.65 -25.81 15.69
N LEU A 232 -4.41 -25.74 16.76
CA LEU A 232 -5.02 -24.51 17.29
C LEU A 232 -4.21 -23.95 18.45
N PHE A 233 -3.67 -24.85 19.32
CA PHE A 233 -2.91 -24.48 20.50
C PHE A 233 -1.66 -25.33 20.59
N LYS A 234 -0.50 -24.69 20.76
CA LYS A 234 0.82 -25.29 20.75
C LYS A 234 1.26 -25.78 22.12
N SER A 235 2.23 -26.69 22.18
CA SER A 235 2.82 -27.21 23.41
C SER A 235 3.56 -26.14 24.24
N ASP A 236 4.01 -25.04 23.64
CA ASP A 236 4.63 -23.89 24.31
C ASP A 236 3.62 -22.97 25.02
N GLY A 237 2.33 -23.32 24.96
CA GLY A 237 1.25 -22.54 25.57
C GLY A 237 0.81 -21.32 24.76
N MET A 238 1.25 -21.22 23.48
CA MET A 238 0.77 -20.20 22.56
C MET A 238 -0.28 -20.76 21.60
N PRO A 239 -1.30 -19.99 21.23
CA PRO A 239 -2.18 -20.37 20.13
C PRO A 239 -1.42 -20.34 18.80
N THR A 240 -1.94 -21.03 17.81
CA THR A 240 -1.58 -20.72 16.43
C THR A 240 -2.36 -19.50 15.92
N TYR A 241 -1.92 -18.96 14.79
CA TYR A 241 -2.63 -17.90 14.07
C TYR A 241 -4.15 -18.15 13.98
N HIS A 242 -4.56 -19.39 13.69
CA HIS A 242 -5.96 -19.72 13.46
C HIS A 242 -6.84 -19.46 14.69
N LEU A 243 -6.43 -19.92 15.85
CA LEU A 243 -7.20 -19.70 17.09
C LEU A 243 -7.09 -18.25 17.55
N ALA A 244 -5.88 -17.69 17.59
CA ALA A 244 -5.65 -16.32 18.04
C ALA A 244 -6.46 -15.30 17.23
N ASN A 245 -6.43 -15.42 15.89
CA ASN A 245 -7.16 -14.52 15.00
C ASN A 245 -8.68 -14.53 15.27
N ILE A 246 -9.28 -15.72 15.44
CA ILE A 246 -10.73 -15.86 15.68
C ILE A 246 -11.13 -15.31 17.05
N VAL A 247 -10.37 -15.66 18.09
CA VAL A 247 -10.63 -15.18 19.47
C VAL A 247 -10.52 -13.66 19.53
N ASP A 248 -9.48 -13.10 18.91
CA ASP A 248 -9.26 -11.66 18.92
C ASP A 248 -10.29 -10.92 18.06
N ASP A 249 -10.62 -11.41 16.90
CA ASP A 249 -11.65 -10.80 16.05
C ASP A 249 -13.01 -10.79 16.76
N TYR A 250 -13.35 -11.85 17.49
CA TYR A 250 -14.57 -11.93 18.30
C TYR A 250 -14.53 -10.97 19.50
N THR A 251 -13.48 -11.06 20.33
CA THR A 251 -13.36 -10.27 21.57
C THR A 251 -13.15 -8.77 21.30
N MET A 252 -12.58 -8.41 20.14
CA MET A 252 -12.44 -7.02 19.69
C MET A 252 -13.63 -6.53 18.86
N ASN A 253 -14.71 -7.31 18.78
CA ASN A 253 -15.95 -6.97 18.05
C ASN A 253 -15.71 -6.63 16.56
N ILE A 254 -14.80 -7.32 15.88
CA ILE A 254 -14.54 -7.09 14.45
C ILE A 254 -15.78 -7.46 13.64
N SER A 255 -16.24 -6.52 12.84
CA SER A 255 -17.42 -6.70 11.97
C SER A 255 -17.07 -7.20 10.57
N HIS A 256 -15.91 -6.78 10.05
CA HIS A 256 -15.43 -7.15 8.71
C HIS A 256 -13.95 -7.52 8.75
N VAL A 257 -13.61 -8.62 8.11
CA VAL A 257 -12.24 -9.10 7.93
C VAL A 257 -11.81 -8.82 6.50
N ILE A 258 -11.15 -7.68 6.30
CA ILE A 258 -10.58 -7.27 5.00
C ILE A 258 -9.10 -7.62 5.03
N ARG A 259 -8.66 -8.58 4.16
CA ARG A 259 -7.28 -9.10 4.15
C ARG A 259 -6.89 -9.62 2.76
N GLY A 260 -5.62 -9.91 2.54
CA GLY A 260 -5.13 -10.46 1.27
C GLY A 260 -5.69 -11.86 0.98
N GLU A 261 -5.87 -12.19 -0.30
CA GLU A 261 -6.42 -13.48 -0.75
C GLU A 261 -5.51 -14.67 -0.44
N GLU A 262 -4.25 -14.47 -0.09
CA GLU A 262 -3.36 -15.51 0.42
C GLU A 262 -3.91 -16.21 1.67
N TRP A 263 -4.82 -15.54 2.39
CA TRP A 263 -5.50 -16.06 3.56
C TRP A 263 -6.86 -16.74 3.26
N LEU A 264 -7.33 -16.70 2.01
CA LEU A 264 -8.57 -17.34 1.60
C LEU A 264 -8.59 -18.87 1.90
N PRO A 265 -7.50 -19.62 1.72
CA PRO A 265 -7.47 -21.05 2.09
C PRO A 265 -7.71 -21.32 3.59
N SER A 266 -7.46 -20.34 4.46
CA SER A 266 -7.73 -20.46 5.91
C SER A 266 -9.17 -20.13 6.30
N ALA A 267 -9.92 -19.43 5.43
CA ALA A 267 -11.26 -18.96 5.74
C ALA A 267 -12.26 -20.10 6.09
N PRO A 268 -12.26 -21.26 5.42
CA PRO A 268 -13.15 -22.38 5.79
C PRO A 268 -12.93 -22.86 7.23
N LEU A 269 -11.67 -22.99 7.66
CA LEU A 269 -11.35 -23.33 9.05
C LEU A 269 -11.85 -22.25 10.03
N HIS A 270 -11.68 -20.98 9.68
CA HIS A 270 -12.15 -19.87 10.52
C HIS A 270 -13.68 -19.88 10.66
N VAL A 271 -14.41 -20.13 9.56
CA VAL A 271 -15.89 -20.28 9.60
C VAL A 271 -16.30 -21.43 10.52
N LEU A 272 -15.63 -22.58 10.42
CA LEU A 272 -15.89 -23.72 11.31
C LEU A 272 -15.60 -23.40 12.77
N LEU A 273 -14.56 -22.63 13.08
CA LEU A 273 -14.25 -22.20 14.43
C LEU A 273 -15.34 -21.27 15.01
N TYR A 274 -15.84 -20.29 14.23
CA TYR A 274 -16.98 -19.46 14.66
C TYR A 274 -18.21 -20.32 14.94
N GLN A 275 -18.50 -21.30 14.08
CA GLN A 275 -19.61 -22.23 14.28
C GLN A 275 -19.44 -23.09 15.55
N ALA A 276 -18.22 -23.62 15.78
CA ALA A 276 -17.90 -24.44 16.94
C ALA A 276 -18.03 -23.68 18.27
N PHE A 277 -17.66 -22.41 18.29
CA PHE A 277 -17.92 -21.54 19.44
C PHE A 277 -19.40 -21.15 19.58
N GLY A 278 -20.18 -21.17 18.51
CA GLY A 278 -21.55 -20.63 18.47
C GLY A 278 -21.55 -19.10 18.31
N TRP A 279 -20.51 -18.55 17.69
CA TRP A 279 -20.33 -17.12 17.46
C TRP A 279 -20.78 -16.72 16.06
N ASP A 280 -21.31 -15.50 15.92
CA ASP A 280 -21.53 -14.91 14.61
C ASP A 280 -20.17 -14.56 13.96
N ALA A 281 -19.95 -15.08 12.76
CA ALA A 281 -18.76 -14.74 11.99
C ALA A 281 -18.83 -13.28 11.48
N PRO A 282 -17.69 -12.59 11.35
CA PRO A 282 -17.63 -11.32 10.63
C PRO A 282 -17.85 -11.52 9.13
N GLU A 283 -18.16 -10.44 8.42
CA GLU A 283 -18.15 -10.45 6.96
C GLU A 283 -16.71 -10.56 6.44
N PHE A 284 -16.48 -11.38 5.43
CA PHE A 284 -15.14 -11.58 4.84
C PHE A 284 -14.98 -10.84 3.52
N ALA A 285 -13.82 -10.25 3.30
CA ALA A 285 -13.44 -9.61 2.05
C ALA A 285 -11.95 -9.91 1.74
N HIS A 286 -11.70 -10.79 0.76
CA HIS A 286 -10.34 -11.18 0.37
C HIS A 286 -9.86 -10.39 -0.85
N LEU A 287 -8.89 -9.50 -0.61
CA LEU A 287 -8.29 -8.59 -1.59
C LEU A 287 -7.41 -9.35 -2.59
N PRO A 288 -7.41 -8.96 -3.88
CA PRO A 288 -6.57 -9.59 -4.88
C PRO A 288 -5.08 -9.38 -4.62
N LEU A 289 -4.24 -10.31 -5.09
CA LEU A 289 -2.77 -10.17 -5.02
C LEU A 289 -2.29 -8.97 -5.83
N LEU A 290 -1.17 -8.39 -5.39
CA LEU A 290 -0.35 -7.52 -6.24
C LEU A 290 0.55 -8.40 -7.10
N LEU A 291 0.48 -8.20 -8.41
CA LEU A 291 1.23 -8.96 -9.39
C LEU A 291 2.44 -8.17 -9.89
N ARG A 292 3.49 -8.87 -10.28
CA ARG A 292 4.70 -8.31 -10.86
C ARG A 292 4.39 -7.57 -12.17
N PRO A 293 5.14 -6.51 -12.52
CA PRO A 293 4.98 -5.80 -13.79
C PRO A 293 5.31 -6.67 -15.01
N ASP A 294 6.22 -7.63 -14.87
CA ASP A 294 6.75 -8.49 -15.93
C ASP A 294 6.10 -9.89 -15.99
N GLY A 295 5.01 -10.13 -15.24
CA GLY A 295 4.36 -11.45 -15.21
C GLY A 295 3.14 -11.54 -14.30
N ASN A 296 2.67 -12.78 -14.09
CA ASN A 296 1.48 -13.07 -13.27
C ASN A 296 1.83 -13.57 -11.86
N GLY A 297 3.11 -13.55 -11.46
CA GLY A 297 3.52 -13.92 -10.12
C GLY A 297 3.24 -12.82 -9.10
N LYS A 298 3.06 -13.21 -7.82
CA LYS A 298 2.92 -12.26 -6.71
C LYS A 298 4.16 -11.36 -6.65
N LEU A 299 3.95 -10.06 -6.51
CA LEU A 299 5.01 -9.07 -6.28
C LEU A 299 5.69 -9.36 -4.95
N SER A 300 7.01 -9.48 -4.97
CA SER A 300 7.85 -9.79 -3.81
C SER A 300 8.91 -8.74 -3.56
N LYS A 301 9.58 -8.82 -2.39
CA LYS A 301 10.69 -7.93 -2.03
C LYS A 301 11.81 -7.93 -3.08
N ARG A 302 12.20 -9.12 -3.58
CA ARG A 302 13.26 -9.30 -4.59
C ARG A 302 12.95 -8.69 -5.95
N ASP A 303 11.66 -8.48 -6.26
CA ASP A 303 11.27 -7.89 -7.54
C ASP A 303 11.59 -6.40 -7.59
N GLY A 304 11.49 -5.70 -6.45
CA GLY A 304 11.87 -4.29 -6.35
C GLY A 304 13.34 -4.06 -6.69
N ASP A 305 14.24 -4.82 -6.08
CA ASP A 305 15.69 -4.72 -6.31
C ASP A 305 16.04 -5.05 -7.78
N ARG A 306 15.44 -6.12 -8.32
CA ARG A 306 15.65 -6.57 -9.70
C ARG A 306 15.14 -5.58 -10.75
N LEU A 307 14.04 -4.88 -10.48
CA LEU A 307 13.34 -4.02 -11.44
C LEU A 307 13.56 -2.52 -11.16
N GLY A 308 14.31 -2.18 -10.10
CA GLY A 308 14.75 -0.82 -9.82
C GLY A 308 13.69 0.11 -9.22
N PHE A 309 12.66 -0.43 -8.57
CA PHE A 309 11.66 0.37 -7.86
C PHE A 309 11.50 -0.08 -6.38
N PRO A 310 11.16 0.82 -5.45
CA PRO A 310 10.95 0.43 -4.07
C PRO A 310 9.66 -0.41 -3.90
N VAL A 311 9.68 -1.30 -2.92
CA VAL A 311 8.49 -2.10 -2.52
C VAL A 311 8.05 -1.81 -1.08
N PHE A 312 8.82 -0.98 -0.37
CA PHE A 312 8.58 -0.57 1.01
C PHE A 312 8.18 0.90 1.08
N PRO A 313 7.30 1.31 1.99
CA PRO A 313 6.92 2.71 2.18
C PRO A 313 8.09 3.57 2.64
N THR A 314 8.91 3.08 3.56
CA THR A 314 10.07 3.77 4.13
C THR A 314 11.30 2.86 4.10
N ASN A 315 12.50 3.42 4.30
CA ASN A 315 13.73 2.65 4.37
C ASN A 315 13.68 1.58 5.47
N TRP A 316 14.28 0.43 5.19
CA TRP A 316 14.50 -0.62 6.17
C TRP A 316 15.97 -1.05 6.16
N ILE A 317 16.59 -1.12 7.34
CA ILE A 317 17.94 -1.66 7.51
C ILE A 317 17.82 -3.00 8.22
N THR A 318 18.35 -4.07 7.60
CA THR A 318 18.36 -5.41 8.22
C THR A 318 19.36 -5.47 9.37
N ALA A 319 19.30 -6.55 10.17
CA ALA A 319 20.26 -6.79 11.24
C ALA A 319 21.70 -6.91 10.72
N GLU A 320 21.86 -7.34 9.46
CA GLU A 320 23.15 -7.48 8.77
C GLU A 320 23.64 -6.15 8.16
N GLY A 321 22.85 -5.08 8.25
CA GLY A 321 23.19 -3.74 7.72
C GLY A 321 22.82 -3.53 6.25
N GLU A 322 22.04 -4.43 5.64
CA GLU A 322 21.54 -4.26 4.28
C GLU A 322 20.40 -3.22 4.25
N LEU A 323 20.51 -2.23 3.36
CA LEU A 323 19.51 -1.17 3.19
C LEU A 323 18.52 -1.52 2.07
N TYR A 324 17.26 -1.63 2.41
CA TYR A 324 16.16 -1.63 1.46
C TYR A 324 15.54 -0.24 1.35
N SER A 325 15.61 0.35 0.17
CA SER A 325 15.12 1.70 -0.11
C SER A 325 13.59 1.78 -0.07
N GLY A 326 13.07 2.82 0.59
CA GLY A 326 11.65 3.12 0.66
C GLY A 326 11.18 4.17 -0.36
N TYR A 327 9.87 4.23 -0.57
CA TYR A 327 9.24 5.27 -1.40
C TYR A 327 9.51 6.67 -0.85
N ARG A 328 9.41 6.87 0.48
CA ARG A 328 9.69 8.16 1.15
C ARG A 328 11.07 8.69 0.80
N GLU A 329 12.10 7.87 0.96
CA GLU A 329 13.50 8.28 0.74
C GLU A 329 13.87 8.37 -0.74
N LYS A 330 13.04 7.80 -1.61
CA LYS A 330 13.12 8.03 -3.07
C LYS A 330 12.40 9.31 -3.51
N GLY A 331 11.87 10.09 -2.56
CA GLY A 331 11.23 11.38 -2.84
C GLY A 331 9.77 11.29 -3.27
N TYR A 332 9.11 10.13 -3.10
CA TYR A 332 7.68 10.03 -3.36
C TYR A 332 6.87 10.73 -2.27
N LEU A 333 5.84 11.46 -2.69
CA LEU A 333 4.87 12.08 -1.80
C LEU A 333 3.93 11.01 -1.23
N PRO A 334 3.54 11.08 0.05
CA PRO A 334 2.62 10.12 0.64
C PRO A 334 1.26 10.09 -0.07
N GLU A 335 0.75 11.24 -0.53
CA GLU A 335 -0.49 11.35 -1.30
C GLU A 335 -0.40 10.59 -2.62
N ALA A 336 0.71 10.73 -3.35
CA ALA A 336 0.95 10.01 -4.59
C ALA A 336 1.00 8.50 -4.38
N PHE A 337 1.71 8.05 -3.33
CA PHE A 337 1.84 6.66 -2.96
C PHE A 337 0.49 6.04 -2.57
N ILE A 338 -0.29 6.71 -1.72
CA ILE A 338 -1.62 6.26 -1.29
C ILE A 338 -2.60 6.24 -2.44
N ASN A 339 -2.62 7.28 -3.27
CA ASN A 339 -3.50 7.34 -4.43
C ASN A 339 -3.21 6.19 -5.42
N MET A 340 -1.94 5.93 -5.72
CA MET A 340 -1.50 4.80 -6.53
C MET A 340 -1.98 3.47 -5.92
N LEU A 341 -1.75 3.25 -4.61
CA LEU A 341 -2.15 2.02 -3.92
C LEU A 341 -3.67 1.82 -3.91
N ALA A 342 -4.45 2.89 -3.78
CA ALA A 342 -5.91 2.82 -3.78
C ALA A 342 -6.44 2.27 -5.12
N LEU A 343 -5.90 2.74 -6.24
CA LEU A 343 -6.32 2.29 -7.58
C LEU A 343 -5.70 0.94 -7.99
N LEU A 344 -4.82 0.38 -7.17
CA LEU A 344 -4.19 -0.90 -7.47
C LEU A 344 -5.10 -2.07 -7.04
N GLY A 345 -6.10 -2.36 -7.85
CA GLY A 345 -7.09 -3.41 -7.65
C GLY A 345 -8.47 -2.91 -7.21
N TRP A 346 -8.68 -1.60 -7.16
CA TRP A 346 -9.99 -0.97 -6.98
C TRP A 346 -10.22 0.05 -8.10
N ASN A 347 -11.49 0.30 -8.45
CA ASN A 347 -11.88 1.25 -9.50
C ASN A 347 -13.06 2.11 -9.02
N PRO A 348 -12.96 3.44 -9.06
CA PRO A 348 -14.04 4.33 -8.62
C PRO A 348 -15.29 4.29 -9.52
N GLY A 349 -15.16 3.78 -10.75
CA GLY A 349 -16.22 3.76 -11.77
C GLY A 349 -16.41 5.10 -12.47
N THR A 350 -15.48 6.01 -12.30
CA THR A 350 -15.35 7.29 -12.98
C THR A 350 -13.98 7.37 -13.66
N PRO A 351 -13.75 8.33 -14.58
CA PRO A 351 -12.43 8.53 -15.18
C PRO A 351 -11.43 9.24 -14.25
N GLN A 352 -11.83 9.65 -13.05
CA GLN A 352 -10.95 10.28 -12.07
C GLN A 352 -9.86 9.32 -11.61
N GLU A 353 -8.60 9.78 -11.61
CA GLU A 353 -7.46 9.03 -11.14
C GLU A 353 -6.73 9.71 -9.97
N ILE A 354 -6.80 11.03 -9.86
CA ILE A 354 -6.19 11.77 -8.74
C ILE A 354 -7.26 12.00 -7.67
N PHE A 355 -6.97 11.50 -6.47
CA PHE A 355 -7.84 11.56 -5.31
C PHE A 355 -7.06 11.96 -4.07
N THR A 356 -7.53 12.93 -3.33
CA THR A 356 -7.13 13.13 -1.94
C THR A 356 -7.57 11.96 -1.07
N LEU A 357 -7.02 11.83 0.13
CA LEU A 357 -7.41 10.76 1.06
C LEU A 357 -8.91 10.85 1.43
N ASP A 358 -9.45 12.05 1.60
CA ASP A 358 -10.87 12.27 1.90
C ASP A 358 -11.76 11.87 0.72
N GLU A 359 -11.39 12.23 -0.50
CA GLU A 359 -12.11 11.80 -1.72
C GLU A 359 -12.06 10.27 -1.88
N LEU A 360 -10.92 9.63 -1.54
CA LEU A 360 -10.82 8.17 -1.52
C LEU A 360 -11.77 7.57 -0.50
N VAL A 361 -11.90 8.15 0.70
CA VAL A 361 -12.86 7.71 1.73
C VAL A 361 -14.29 7.77 1.19
N GLU A 362 -14.66 8.84 0.52
CA GLU A 362 -16.00 9.01 -0.04
C GLU A 362 -16.28 8.05 -1.20
N ALA A 363 -15.31 7.87 -2.09
CA ALA A 363 -15.48 7.05 -3.31
C ALA A 363 -15.40 5.54 -3.03
N PHE A 364 -14.58 5.11 -2.05
CA PHE A 364 -14.24 3.70 -1.84
C PHE A 364 -15.45 2.81 -1.57
N SER A 365 -15.47 1.61 -2.19
CA SER A 365 -16.41 0.54 -1.86
C SER A 365 -15.81 -0.84 -2.15
N LEU A 366 -16.15 -1.85 -1.34
CA LEU A 366 -15.65 -3.22 -1.51
C LEU A 366 -16.20 -3.89 -2.78
N GLU A 367 -17.40 -3.51 -3.22
CA GLU A 367 -18.06 -4.06 -4.42
C GLU A 367 -17.30 -3.71 -5.71
N ARG A 368 -16.48 -2.65 -5.66
CA ARG A 368 -15.65 -2.21 -6.79
C ARG A 368 -14.22 -2.72 -6.74
N VAL A 369 -13.88 -3.52 -5.73
CA VAL A 369 -12.58 -4.21 -5.68
C VAL A 369 -12.57 -5.34 -6.70
N SER A 370 -11.52 -5.40 -7.52
CA SER A 370 -11.34 -6.42 -8.55
C SER A 370 -11.21 -7.82 -7.92
N LYS A 371 -11.77 -8.82 -8.60
CA LYS A 371 -11.54 -10.23 -8.25
C LYS A 371 -10.19 -10.74 -8.76
N SER A 372 -9.65 -10.12 -9.79
CA SER A 372 -8.37 -10.52 -10.40
C SER A 372 -7.21 -9.79 -9.73
N GLY A 373 -6.02 -10.42 -9.76
CA GLY A 373 -4.79 -9.79 -9.30
C GLY A 373 -4.52 -8.46 -10.00
N ALA A 374 -4.01 -7.49 -9.27
CA ALA A 374 -3.69 -6.16 -9.76
C ALA A 374 -2.22 -6.09 -10.18
N LYS A 375 -1.98 -5.82 -11.46
CA LYS A 375 -0.62 -5.70 -11.98
C LYS A 375 -0.03 -4.34 -11.59
N PHE A 376 1.14 -4.37 -10.95
CA PHE A 376 1.88 -3.16 -10.60
C PHE A 376 2.51 -2.55 -11.84
N ASP A 377 2.47 -1.21 -11.94
CA ASP A 377 3.06 -0.44 -13.04
C ASP A 377 3.96 0.68 -12.48
N PRO A 378 5.30 0.55 -12.60
CA PRO A 378 6.25 1.55 -12.13
C PRO A 378 6.11 2.91 -12.83
N GLU A 379 5.79 2.94 -14.12
CA GLU A 379 5.65 4.20 -14.87
C GLU A 379 4.38 4.93 -14.44
N LYS A 380 3.28 4.19 -14.22
CA LYS A 380 2.06 4.77 -13.65
C LYS A 380 2.31 5.34 -12.25
N THR A 381 3.19 4.71 -11.47
CA THR A 381 3.58 5.20 -10.14
C THR A 381 4.30 6.55 -10.22
N LYS A 382 5.23 6.70 -11.17
CA LYS A 382 5.89 8.00 -11.45
C LYS A 382 4.90 9.06 -11.92
N TRP A 383 3.93 8.66 -12.74
CA TRP A 383 2.87 9.57 -13.20
C TRP A 383 2.04 10.12 -12.03
N PHE A 384 1.68 9.27 -11.04
CA PHE A 384 1.02 9.76 -9.81
C PHE A 384 1.91 10.76 -9.07
N GLN A 385 3.20 10.45 -8.94
CA GLN A 385 4.16 11.34 -8.28
C GLN A 385 4.24 12.70 -8.98
N GLN A 386 4.39 12.73 -10.30
CA GLN A 386 4.41 13.97 -11.07
C GLN A 386 3.12 14.77 -10.92
N SER A 387 1.96 14.07 -10.99
CA SER A 387 0.67 14.73 -10.89
C SER A 387 0.49 15.41 -9.53
N TRP A 388 0.87 14.75 -8.44
CA TRP A 388 0.80 15.30 -7.09
C TRP A 388 1.84 16.42 -6.86
N LEU A 389 3.05 16.29 -7.39
CA LEU A 389 4.07 17.33 -7.31
C LEU A 389 3.59 18.64 -7.97
N ARG A 390 2.96 18.53 -9.14
CA ARG A 390 2.41 19.70 -9.86
C ARG A 390 1.27 20.40 -9.12
N MET A 391 0.54 19.68 -8.30
CA MET A 391 -0.56 20.24 -7.49
C MET A 391 -0.08 20.97 -6.24
N GLN A 392 1.15 20.73 -5.77
CA GLN A 392 1.70 21.43 -4.62
C GLN A 392 1.99 22.89 -4.94
N ALA A 393 1.89 23.77 -3.94
CA ALA A 393 2.30 25.16 -4.08
C ALA A 393 3.83 25.26 -4.26
N ASP A 394 4.27 26.19 -5.12
CA ASP A 394 5.70 26.39 -5.40
C ASP A 394 6.49 26.73 -4.12
N ALA A 395 5.89 27.51 -3.23
CA ALA A 395 6.48 27.87 -1.94
C ALA A 395 6.71 26.67 -1.02
N ASP A 396 5.79 25.67 -1.01
CA ASP A 396 5.91 24.47 -0.18
C ASP A 396 7.02 23.55 -0.70
N ILE A 397 7.13 23.39 -2.02
CA ILE A 397 8.20 22.64 -2.67
C ILE A 397 9.55 23.33 -2.41
N ALA A 398 9.62 24.66 -2.58
CA ALA A 398 10.83 25.44 -2.34
C ALA A 398 11.32 25.31 -0.88
N LYS A 399 10.39 25.38 0.08
CA LYS A 399 10.69 25.17 1.49
C LYS A 399 11.25 23.78 1.75
N GLY A 400 10.60 22.72 1.23
CA GLY A 400 11.08 21.34 1.36
C GLY A 400 12.48 21.14 0.76
N LEU A 401 12.75 21.70 -0.43
CA LEU A 401 14.05 21.65 -1.07
C LEU A 401 15.13 22.34 -0.23
N LYS A 402 14.80 23.44 0.45
CA LYS A 402 15.76 24.16 1.31
C LYS A 402 16.05 23.39 2.60
N GLU A 403 15.07 22.72 3.16
CA GLU A 403 15.22 21.85 4.34
C GLU A 403 16.12 20.65 4.05
N THR A 404 15.97 20.03 2.86
CA THR A 404 16.78 18.88 2.43
C THR A 404 18.17 19.29 1.93
N ASN A 405 18.33 20.53 1.48
CA ASN A 405 19.58 21.08 0.94
C ASN A 405 20.01 22.35 1.70
N PRO A 406 20.44 22.25 2.97
CA PRO A 406 20.73 23.42 3.83
C PRO A 406 21.92 24.28 3.35
N THR A 407 22.74 23.77 2.44
CA THR A 407 23.86 24.50 1.82
C THR A 407 23.46 25.28 0.56
N LEU A 408 22.20 25.18 0.14
CA LEU A 408 21.71 25.82 -1.08
C LEU A 408 21.68 27.34 -0.91
N ASN A 409 22.55 28.02 -1.65
CA ASN A 409 22.74 29.48 -1.56
C ASN A 409 21.85 30.20 -2.60
N ILE A 410 20.54 30.27 -2.31
CA ILE A 410 19.53 30.97 -3.12
C ILE A 410 18.50 31.59 -2.18
N SER A 411 17.95 32.76 -2.53
CA SER A 411 16.86 33.35 -1.77
C SER A 411 15.56 32.53 -1.90
N ASP A 412 14.69 32.61 -0.90
CA ASP A 412 13.42 31.88 -0.90
C ASP A 412 12.55 32.25 -2.11
N SER A 413 12.46 33.54 -2.45
CA SER A 413 11.71 34.02 -3.61
C SER A 413 12.30 33.55 -4.95
N ALA A 414 13.63 33.49 -5.07
CA ALA A 414 14.26 32.98 -6.28
C ALA A 414 14.08 31.44 -6.40
N LEU A 415 14.15 30.71 -5.28
CA LEU A 415 13.90 29.28 -5.29
C LEU A 415 12.44 28.96 -5.65
N GLU A 416 11.48 29.71 -5.11
CA GLU A 416 10.06 29.57 -5.49
C GLU A 416 9.84 29.84 -6.99
N THR A 417 10.50 30.86 -7.55
CA THR A 417 10.47 31.13 -8.99
C THR A 417 11.07 29.97 -9.80
N LEU A 418 12.21 29.44 -9.36
CA LEU A 418 12.85 28.26 -9.98
C LEU A 418 11.92 27.05 -9.97
N VAL A 419 11.26 26.77 -8.84
CA VAL A 419 10.27 25.71 -8.72
C VAL A 419 9.15 25.91 -9.75
N GLY A 420 8.56 27.09 -9.84
CA GLY A 420 7.51 27.41 -10.81
C GLY A 420 7.93 27.19 -12.27
N LEU A 421 9.20 27.43 -12.61
CA LEU A 421 9.72 27.19 -13.95
C LEU A 421 9.98 25.71 -14.24
N MET A 422 10.31 24.89 -13.25
CA MET A 422 10.81 23.53 -13.43
C MET A 422 9.83 22.44 -13.08
N LYS A 423 8.88 22.63 -12.13
CA LYS A 423 8.05 21.55 -11.57
C LYS A 423 7.21 20.78 -12.60
N GLU A 424 6.79 21.43 -13.70
CA GLU A 424 6.05 20.75 -14.77
C GLU A 424 6.87 19.64 -15.48
N ARG A 425 8.19 19.67 -15.35
CA ARG A 425 9.14 18.73 -15.96
C ARG A 425 9.69 17.72 -14.96
N ALA A 426 9.61 18.04 -13.69
CA ALA A 426 10.15 17.23 -12.61
C ALA A 426 9.24 16.03 -12.29
N THR A 427 9.83 14.91 -11.92
CA THR A 427 9.15 13.77 -11.31
C THR A 427 9.22 13.89 -9.79
N PHE A 428 10.40 14.24 -9.28
CA PHE A 428 10.65 14.45 -7.86
C PHE A 428 11.07 15.90 -7.61
N ALA A 429 10.90 16.36 -6.38
CA ALA A 429 11.29 17.73 -6.04
C ALA A 429 12.80 17.99 -6.31
N GLU A 430 13.67 17.01 -6.04
CA GLU A 430 15.11 17.12 -6.27
C GLU A 430 15.48 17.26 -7.77
N ASP A 431 14.64 16.77 -8.68
CA ASP A 431 14.85 16.94 -10.14
C ASP A 431 14.88 18.43 -10.52
N ILE A 432 14.16 19.29 -9.75
CA ILE A 432 14.14 20.73 -9.95
C ILE A 432 15.54 21.33 -9.81
N LEU A 433 16.32 20.84 -8.84
CA LEU A 433 17.70 21.30 -8.61
C LEU A 433 18.69 20.64 -9.57
N THR A 434 18.54 19.34 -9.85
CA THR A 434 19.45 18.60 -10.72
C THR A 434 19.30 18.98 -12.18
N ASP A 435 18.09 18.95 -12.71
CA ASP A 435 17.80 19.33 -14.10
C ASP A 435 17.86 20.85 -14.28
N GLY A 436 17.65 21.60 -13.20
CA GLY A 436 17.73 23.05 -13.14
C GLY A 436 19.08 23.59 -12.66
N ALA A 437 20.13 22.77 -12.59
CA ALA A 437 21.43 23.20 -12.06
C ALA A 437 22.00 24.46 -12.72
N TYR A 438 21.70 24.68 -14.00
CA TYR A 438 22.08 25.87 -14.73
C TYR A 438 21.43 27.17 -14.22
N PHE A 439 20.39 27.12 -13.41
CA PHE A 439 19.86 28.30 -12.71
C PHE A 439 20.77 28.74 -11.56
N LEU A 440 21.52 27.80 -10.97
CA LEU A 440 22.34 28.02 -9.79
C LEU A 440 23.80 28.33 -10.12
N ALA A 441 24.28 27.81 -11.25
CA ALA A 441 25.68 27.99 -11.67
C ALA A 441 25.80 28.01 -13.21
N ASN A 442 26.89 28.62 -13.72
CA ASN A 442 27.23 28.54 -15.13
C ASN A 442 27.52 27.06 -15.51
N PRO A 443 26.96 26.51 -16.59
CA PRO A 443 27.17 25.12 -16.95
C PRO A 443 28.65 24.80 -17.22
N SER A 444 29.11 23.68 -16.65
CA SER A 444 30.42 23.09 -16.94
C SER A 444 30.37 22.06 -18.05
N GLU A 445 29.19 21.45 -18.27
CA GLU A 445 28.93 20.44 -19.27
C GLU A 445 27.94 20.96 -20.30
N PHE A 446 28.04 20.44 -21.54
CA PHE A 446 27.23 20.88 -22.66
C PHE A 446 26.65 19.67 -23.41
N ASP A 447 25.41 19.81 -23.91
CA ASP A 447 24.78 18.85 -24.82
C ASP A 447 25.51 18.84 -26.19
N THR A 448 26.63 18.10 -26.21
CA THR A 448 27.51 18.02 -27.39
C THR A 448 26.84 17.44 -28.62
N GLU A 449 25.89 16.50 -28.44
CA GLU A 449 25.13 15.93 -29.56
C GLU A 449 24.25 16.99 -30.20
N THR A 450 23.49 17.74 -29.44
CA THR A 450 22.63 18.81 -29.94
C THR A 450 23.47 19.95 -30.54
N ILE A 451 24.60 20.31 -29.93
CA ILE A 451 25.52 21.31 -30.48
C ILE A 451 25.99 20.87 -31.88
N ARG A 452 26.59 19.71 -32.02
CA ARG A 452 27.09 19.20 -33.31
C ARG A 452 26.02 19.11 -34.39
N LYS A 453 24.79 18.76 -34.02
CA LYS A 453 23.66 18.60 -34.92
C LYS A 453 23.03 19.92 -35.38
N LYS A 454 23.04 20.94 -34.51
CA LYS A 454 22.24 22.17 -34.73
C LYS A 454 23.08 23.44 -34.94
N TRP A 455 24.34 23.45 -34.56
CA TRP A 455 25.22 24.60 -34.76
C TRP A 455 25.70 24.71 -36.18
N LYS A 456 25.57 25.88 -36.78
CA LYS A 456 26.01 26.17 -38.15
C LYS A 456 27.16 27.19 -38.14
N ALA A 457 27.87 27.37 -39.22
CA ALA A 457 28.98 28.32 -39.32
C ALA A 457 28.60 29.76 -38.95
N GLU A 458 27.36 30.17 -39.32
CA GLU A 458 26.87 31.52 -39.09
C GLU A 458 26.35 31.74 -37.65
N THR A 459 26.11 30.65 -36.88
CA THR A 459 25.44 30.69 -35.59
C THR A 459 26.16 31.57 -34.60
N SER A 460 27.50 31.50 -34.52
CA SER A 460 28.28 32.33 -33.62
C SER A 460 28.15 33.81 -33.95
N GLY A 461 28.05 34.16 -35.22
CA GLY A 461 27.77 35.54 -35.67
C GLY A 461 26.41 36.05 -35.16
N TYR A 462 25.37 35.25 -35.36
CA TYR A 462 24.03 35.60 -34.88
C TYR A 462 23.98 35.77 -33.36
N LEU A 463 24.69 34.96 -32.60
CA LEU A 463 24.72 35.07 -31.15
C LEU A 463 25.51 36.29 -30.65
N ASN A 464 26.57 36.72 -31.33
CA ASN A 464 27.27 37.95 -31.00
C ASN A 464 26.38 39.18 -31.25
N GLU A 465 25.67 39.25 -32.38
CA GLU A 465 24.69 40.31 -32.66
C GLU A 465 23.53 40.29 -31.64
N TRP A 466 23.08 39.09 -31.25
CA TRP A 466 22.06 38.95 -30.19
C TRP A 466 22.56 39.46 -28.82
N MET A 467 23.79 39.18 -28.45
CA MET A 467 24.39 39.75 -27.21
C MET A 467 24.38 41.27 -27.21
N ASP A 468 24.69 41.92 -28.35
CA ASP A 468 24.66 43.37 -28.50
C ASP A 468 23.25 43.91 -28.26
N ARG A 469 22.22 43.20 -28.79
CA ARG A 469 20.81 43.57 -28.59
C ARG A 469 20.38 43.40 -27.12
N LEU A 470 20.78 42.31 -26.43
CA LEU A 470 20.49 42.08 -25.04
C LEU A 470 21.05 43.22 -24.16
N THR A 471 22.23 43.76 -24.50
CA THR A 471 22.85 44.87 -23.77
C THR A 471 21.95 46.09 -23.78
N GLY A 472 21.25 46.39 -24.89
CA GLY A 472 20.37 47.54 -25.06
C GLY A 472 19.00 47.44 -24.35
N ILE A 473 18.62 46.30 -23.78
CA ILE A 473 17.33 46.15 -23.10
C ILE A 473 17.41 46.83 -21.73
N SER A 474 16.60 47.86 -21.47
CA SER A 474 16.58 48.62 -20.21
C SER A 474 15.95 47.79 -19.08
N GLU A 475 14.72 47.29 -19.29
CA GLU A 475 14.01 46.42 -18.36
C GLU A 475 14.16 44.95 -18.79
N PHE A 476 15.01 44.20 -18.13
CA PHE A 476 15.38 42.83 -18.51
C PHE A 476 14.39 41.82 -17.92
N ASN A 477 13.18 41.75 -18.51
CA ASN A 477 12.13 40.80 -18.20
C ASN A 477 11.79 39.94 -19.42
N SER A 478 11.09 38.82 -19.21
CA SER A 478 10.78 37.84 -20.24
C SER A 478 10.09 38.45 -21.47
N ALA A 479 9.12 39.34 -21.28
CA ALA A 479 8.35 39.96 -22.37
C ALA A 479 9.21 40.91 -23.22
N ASN A 480 10.06 41.73 -22.60
CA ASN A 480 10.94 42.63 -23.32
C ASN A 480 12.05 41.89 -24.07
N ILE A 481 12.61 40.82 -23.46
CA ILE A 481 13.58 39.96 -24.11
C ILE A 481 12.97 39.28 -25.35
N GLU A 482 11.76 38.74 -25.21
CA GLU A 482 11.03 38.10 -26.30
C GLU A 482 10.75 39.09 -27.45
N THR A 483 10.31 40.30 -27.10
CA THR A 483 10.02 41.37 -28.08
C THR A 483 11.28 41.76 -28.85
N ALA A 484 12.40 41.97 -28.15
CA ALA A 484 13.69 42.30 -28.76
C ALA A 484 14.19 41.14 -29.65
N PHE A 485 13.99 39.88 -29.21
CA PHE A 485 14.37 38.69 -29.96
C PHE A 485 13.58 38.55 -31.28
N LYS A 486 12.27 38.73 -31.22
CA LYS A 486 11.41 38.69 -32.44
C LYS A 486 11.79 39.79 -33.41
N GLY A 487 12.01 41.02 -32.96
CA GLY A 487 12.48 42.13 -33.81
C GLY A 487 13.84 41.87 -34.45
N TYR A 488 14.76 41.21 -33.72
CA TYR A 488 16.04 40.78 -34.24
C TYR A 488 15.89 39.74 -35.40
N LEU A 489 15.02 38.74 -35.19
CA LEU A 489 14.75 37.71 -36.20
C LEU A 489 14.13 38.32 -37.49
N GLU A 490 13.18 39.24 -37.35
CA GLU A 490 12.50 39.92 -38.45
C GLU A 490 13.49 40.76 -39.25
N GLU A 491 14.32 41.57 -38.58
CA GLU A 491 15.34 42.42 -39.24
C GLU A 491 16.35 41.57 -40.06
N LYS A 492 16.71 40.40 -39.54
CA LYS A 492 17.70 39.53 -40.17
C LYS A 492 17.07 38.50 -41.14
N GLY A 493 15.77 38.39 -41.17
CA GLY A 493 15.08 37.36 -41.97
C GLY A 493 15.39 35.92 -41.50
N LEU A 494 15.58 35.73 -40.17
CA LEU A 494 15.98 34.44 -39.58
C LEU A 494 14.79 33.69 -39.05
N GLY A 495 14.81 32.38 -39.19
CA GLY A 495 13.89 31.48 -38.48
C GLY A 495 14.27 31.33 -36.99
N ILE A 496 13.28 31.20 -36.09
CA ILE A 496 13.47 31.10 -34.66
C ILE A 496 14.50 30.04 -34.24
N GLY A 497 14.51 28.87 -34.91
CA GLY A 497 15.42 27.76 -34.59
C GLY A 497 16.90 28.04 -34.92
N ALA A 498 17.19 29.07 -35.73
CA ALA A 498 18.57 29.43 -36.04
C ALA A 498 19.30 30.09 -34.86
N VAL A 499 18.57 30.75 -33.96
CA VAL A 499 19.15 31.53 -32.85
C VAL A 499 18.71 31.03 -31.49
N LEU A 500 17.42 30.68 -31.28
CA LEU A 500 16.88 30.38 -29.94
C LEU A 500 17.54 29.15 -29.30
N LEU A 501 17.69 28.05 -30.03
CA LEU A 501 18.33 26.84 -29.50
C LEU A 501 19.83 27.05 -29.24
N PRO A 502 20.64 27.64 -30.15
CA PRO A 502 22.02 28.03 -29.86
C PRO A 502 22.15 29.01 -28.68
N TYR A 503 21.24 29.98 -28.55
CA TYR A 503 21.18 30.87 -27.41
C TYR A 503 20.97 30.10 -26.11
N ARG A 504 20.00 29.17 -26.08
CA ARG A 504 19.79 28.28 -24.94
C ARG A 504 21.06 27.50 -24.59
N LEU A 505 21.66 26.83 -25.55
CA LEU A 505 22.89 26.04 -25.34
C LEU A 505 24.03 26.88 -24.77
N SER A 506 24.20 28.13 -25.24
CA SER A 506 25.24 29.03 -24.73
C SER A 506 25.03 29.54 -23.30
N VAL A 507 23.80 29.57 -22.82
CA VAL A 507 23.47 30.07 -21.48
C VAL A 507 23.27 28.93 -20.47
N THR A 508 22.64 27.82 -20.91
CA THR A 508 22.23 26.74 -20.01
C THR A 508 23.02 25.44 -20.19
N GLY A 509 23.74 25.28 -21.28
CA GLY A 509 24.44 24.03 -21.62
C GLY A 509 23.52 22.93 -22.19
N VAL A 510 22.19 23.06 -22.06
CA VAL A 510 21.22 22.02 -22.42
C VAL A 510 20.30 22.44 -23.56
N GLY A 511 19.87 21.48 -24.40
CA GLY A 511 19.01 21.74 -25.53
C GLY A 511 17.52 21.90 -25.20
N ALA A 512 17.08 21.53 -24.00
CA ALA A 512 15.69 21.56 -23.56
C ALA A 512 15.56 22.24 -22.18
N GLY A 513 14.36 22.71 -21.85
CA GLY A 513 14.11 23.37 -20.57
C GLY A 513 12.89 24.30 -20.62
N PRO A 514 12.66 25.14 -19.59
CA PRO A 514 11.64 26.18 -19.56
C PRO A 514 11.80 27.23 -20.68
N GLY A 515 10.88 28.15 -20.78
CA GLY A 515 10.97 29.28 -21.74
C GLY A 515 12.34 29.98 -21.65
N MET A 516 13.07 30.14 -22.77
CA MET A 516 14.41 30.70 -22.72
C MET A 516 14.42 32.15 -22.21
N PHE A 517 13.35 32.88 -22.49
CA PHE A 517 13.21 34.27 -22.04
C PHE A 517 12.95 34.34 -20.52
N ASP A 518 12.20 33.36 -19.98
CA ASP A 518 11.98 33.25 -18.52
C ASP A 518 13.29 32.86 -17.80
N VAL A 519 14.06 31.93 -18.37
CA VAL A 519 15.40 31.56 -17.88
C VAL A 519 16.31 32.78 -17.88
N SER A 520 16.30 33.57 -18.96
CA SER A 520 17.13 34.76 -19.08
C SER A 520 16.73 35.84 -18.06
N ALA A 521 15.43 36.06 -17.89
CA ALA A 521 14.91 37.00 -16.91
C ALA A 521 15.28 36.61 -15.46
N PHE A 522 15.23 35.31 -15.13
CA PHE A 522 15.65 34.80 -13.84
C PHE A 522 17.15 35.02 -13.58
N LEU A 523 18.01 34.70 -14.55
CA LEU A 523 19.46 34.86 -14.42
C LEU A 523 19.91 36.33 -14.37
N GLY A 524 19.15 37.21 -15.00
CA GLY A 524 19.49 38.61 -15.16
C GLY A 524 20.48 38.89 -16.30
N LYS A 525 20.52 40.15 -16.75
CA LYS A 525 21.27 40.58 -17.94
C LYS A 525 22.76 40.28 -17.84
N GLU A 526 23.38 40.62 -16.73
CA GLU A 526 24.83 40.49 -16.55
C GLU A 526 25.28 39.03 -16.61
N GLU A 527 24.55 38.15 -15.91
CA GLU A 527 24.85 36.72 -15.88
C GLU A 527 24.67 36.08 -17.26
N VAL A 528 23.58 36.40 -17.98
CA VAL A 528 23.34 35.89 -19.33
C VAL A 528 24.48 36.30 -20.29
N LEU A 529 24.87 37.56 -20.29
CA LEU A 529 25.94 38.04 -21.15
C LEU A 529 27.30 37.43 -20.78
N THR A 530 27.57 37.26 -19.48
CA THR A 530 28.80 36.61 -19.00
C THR A 530 28.87 35.16 -19.47
N ARG A 531 27.77 34.39 -19.28
CA ARG A 531 27.72 33.01 -19.73
C ARG A 531 27.90 32.87 -21.25
N MET A 532 27.24 33.70 -22.03
CA MET A 532 27.40 33.67 -23.47
C MET A 532 28.89 33.92 -23.88
N LYS A 533 29.54 34.93 -23.28
CA LYS A 533 30.97 35.25 -23.56
C LYS A 533 31.89 34.10 -23.16
N GLU A 534 31.65 33.46 -22.03
CA GLU A 534 32.50 32.37 -21.53
C GLU A 534 32.25 31.03 -22.24
N ASN A 535 31.01 30.76 -22.65
CA ASN A 535 30.65 29.47 -23.17
C ASN A 535 30.74 29.36 -24.71
N LEU A 536 30.62 30.47 -25.45
CA LEU A 536 30.79 30.43 -26.90
C LEU A 536 32.19 29.89 -27.33
N PRO A 537 33.30 30.25 -26.69
CA PRO A 537 34.62 29.64 -26.98
C PRO A 537 34.68 28.14 -26.67
N LYS A 538 34.03 27.70 -25.57
CA LYS A 538 33.95 26.26 -25.20
C LYS A 538 33.15 25.46 -26.25
N ILE A 539 32.02 26.00 -26.67
CA ILE A 539 31.21 25.40 -27.75
C ILE A 539 31.99 25.33 -29.05
N ALA A 540 32.76 26.38 -29.38
CA ALA A 540 33.62 26.35 -30.59
C ALA A 540 34.69 25.24 -30.52
N ALA A 541 35.27 25.00 -29.33
CA ALA A 541 36.21 23.89 -29.10
C ALA A 541 35.53 22.53 -29.36
N ILE A 542 34.31 22.30 -28.83
CA ILE A 542 33.52 21.07 -29.02
C ILE A 542 33.27 20.79 -30.51
N LEU A 543 33.07 21.85 -31.31
CA LEU A 543 32.82 21.72 -32.75
C LEU A 543 34.12 21.42 -33.54
N ASN A 544 35.28 21.85 -33.02
CA ASN A 544 36.59 21.60 -33.67
C ASN A 544 37.17 20.22 -33.32
N GLU A 545 36.71 19.59 -32.22
CA GLU A 545 37.11 18.22 -31.84
C GLU A 545 36.37 17.11 -32.61
N ALA A 546 35.48 17.46 -33.53
CA ALA A 546 34.70 16.54 -34.34
C ALA A 546 35.22 16.51 -35.78
#